data_fa895225c81722462807cb8abfaf3637
#
_entry.id   fa895225c81722462807cb8abfaf3637
#
_cell.length_a   1.000
_cell.length_b   1.000
_cell.length_c   1.000
_cell.angle_alpha   90.00
_cell.angle_beta   90.00
_cell.angle_gamma   90.00
#
_symmetry.space_group_name_H-M   'P 1'
#
loop_
_entity.id
_entity.type
_entity.pdbx_description
1 polymer ?
#
loop_
_entity_poly.entity_id
_entity_poly.type
_entity_poly.pdbx_seq_one_letter_code
_entity_poly.pdbx_strand_id
1 'polypeptide(L)'
;MKTGHTDDAGYCIAVTAKKFGLRLIGIVLGEKESKVRNNETMKLLDYGFNNVRLNLLKDKNEVVDEVKIDKANKDKIKIVLKDELFVVEDVGSNSRDYSYDVELNNFKLPVKVGDVVGKIYVKDGNKKLSSAYLTVSENVKPLSFIELLLYTFNTIVNGNI
;
A
#
# COMPACT_ATOMS: atom_id res chain seq x y z
N MET A 1 1.08 16.52 -17.80
CA MET A 1 1.44 16.41 -19.23
C MET A 1 2.57 17.38 -19.53
N LYS A 2 3.60 16.92 -20.25
CA LYS A 2 4.73 17.74 -20.73
C LYS A 2 5.01 17.38 -22.18
N THR A 3 5.11 18.36 -23.06
CA THR A 3 5.50 18.20 -24.47
C THR A 3 6.85 18.84 -24.72
N GLY A 4 7.57 18.36 -25.71
CA GLY A 4 8.82 18.91 -26.20
C GLY A 4 8.94 18.72 -27.72
N HIS A 5 9.72 19.59 -28.37
CA HIS A 5 10.08 19.49 -29.79
C HIS A 5 11.43 20.15 -30.02
N THR A 6 12.27 19.47 -30.77
CA THR A 6 13.45 20.04 -31.43
C THR A 6 13.58 19.38 -32.79
N ASP A 7 14.31 20.02 -33.73
CA ASP A 7 14.50 19.48 -35.07
C ASP A 7 15.16 18.09 -35.06
N ASP A 8 16.09 17.86 -34.12
CA ASP A 8 16.77 16.57 -33.96
C ASP A 8 15.94 15.51 -33.21
N ALA A 9 15.20 15.91 -32.17
CA ALA A 9 14.48 14.98 -31.30
C ALA A 9 13.03 14.71 -31.74
N GLY A 10 12.52 15.46 -32.72
CA GLY A 10 11.13 15.40 -33.17
C GLY A 10 10.12 15.81 -32.07
N TYR A 11 8.87 15.47 -32.26
CA TYR A 11 7.80 15.76 -31.32
C TYR A 11 7.73 14.70 -30.23
N CYS A 12 7.87 15.14 -28.97
CA CYS A 12 7.89 14.29 -27.80
C CYS A 12 6.76 14.65 -26.81
N ILE A 13 6.29 13.68 -26.03
CA ILE A 13 5.32 13.88 -24.95
C ILE A 13 5.54 12.88 -23.81
N ALA A 14 5.38 13.36 -22.59
CA ALA A 14 5.15 12.54 -21.40
C ALA A 14 3.79 12.92 -20.82
N VAL A 15 2.93 11.92 -20.63
CA VAL A 15 1.54 12.11 -20.17
C VAL A 15 1.19 11.09 -19.10
N THR A 16 0.29 11.47 -18.20
CA THR A 16 -0.32 10.52 -17.29
C THR A 16 -1.84 10.55 -17.45
N ALA A 17 -2.47 9.38 -17.42
CA ALA A 17 -3.91 9.22 -17.42
C ALA A 17 -4.33 8.29 -16.29
N LYS A 18 -5.53 8.53 -15.71
CA LYS A 18 -6.09 7.68 -14.65
C LYS A 18 -7.48 7.23 -15.05
N LYS A 19 -7.74 5.92 -14.97
CA LYS A 19 -9.04 5.31 -15.24
C LYS A 19 -9.27 4.16 -14.25
N PHE A 20 -10.43 4.09 -13.60
CA PHE A 20 -10.76 3.04 -12.63
C PHE A 20 -9.68 2.79 -11.55
N GLY A 21 -9.12 3.85 -11.00
CA GLY A 21 -8.03 3.74 -10.01
C GLY A 21 -6.62 3.54 -10.62
N LEU A 22 -6.51 2.85 -11.75
CA LEU A 22 -5.24 2.62 -12.45
C LEU A 22 -4.71 3.92 -13.06
N ARG A 23 -3.44 4.24 -12.76
CA ARG A 23 -2.71 5.36 -13.39
C ARG A 23 -1.64 4.81 -14.31
N LEU A 24 -1.70 5.21 -15.57
CA LEU A 24 -0.68 4.92 -16.57
C LEU A 24 0.17 6.17 -16.84
N ILE A 25 1.42 5.94 -17.18
CA ILE A 25 2.35 6.94 -17.68
C ILE A 25 2.72 6.52 -19.09
N GLY A 26 2.40 7.37 -20.08
CA GLY A 26 2.75 7.18 -21.48
C GLY A 26 3.87 8.14 -21.88
N ILE A 27 4.86 7.63 -22.61
CA ILE A 27 5.96 8.41 -23.15
C ILE A 27 6.06 8.06 -24.64
N VAL A 28 5.95 9.08 -25.50
CA VAL A 28 6.14 8.97 -26.96
C VAL A 28 7.22 9.98 -27.34
N LEU A 29 8.22 9.51 -28.09
CA LEU A 29 9.38 10.29 -28.48
C LEU A 29 9.63 10.17 -29.98
N GLY A 30 10.15 11.25 -30.59
CA GLY A 30 10.71 11.20 -31.95
C GLY A 30 9.68 11.23 -33.08
N GLU A 31 8.43 11.65 -32.82
CA GLU A 31 7.42 11.72 -33.86
C GLU A 31 7.68 12.87 -34.83
N LYS A 32 7.32 12.65 -36.11
CA LYS A 32 7.52 13.64 -37.16
C LYS A 32 6.56 14.83 -37.09
N GLU A 33 5.38 14.61 -36.49
CA GLU A 33 4.32 15.60 -36.39
C GLU A 33 3.65 15.56 -35.02
N SER A 34 3.20 16.71 -34.53
CA SER A 34 2.47 16.79 -33.25
C SER A 34 1.16 16.02 -33.26
N LYS A 35 0.47 15.93 -34.42
CA LYS A 35 -0.77 15.19 -34.59
C LYS A 35 -0.54 13.66 -34.46
N VAL A 36 0.53 13.18 -35.10
CA VAL A 36 0.93 11.74 -35.01
C VAL A 36 1.28 11.40 -33.57
N ARG A 37 2.14 12.19 -32.92
CA ARG A 37 2.47 12.04 -31.52
C ARG A 37 1.23 11.91 -30.61
N ASN A 38 0.24 12.80 -30.81
CA ASN A 38 -0.99 12.77 -30.00
C ASN A 38 -1.80 11.49 -30.24
N ASN A 39 -1.95 11.09 -31.51
CA ASN A 39 -2.67 9.87 -31.88
C ASN A 39 -2.00 8.61 -31.31
N GLU A 40 -0.67 8.51 -31.44
CA GLU A 40 0.09 7.37 -30.90
C GLU A 40 0.02 7.33 -29.35
N THR A 41 0.03 8.51 -28.71
CA THR A 41 -0.16 8.61 -27.27
C THR A 41 -1.54 8.07 -26.82
N MET A 42 -2.61 8.41 -27.53
CA MET A 42 -3.96 7.89 -27.22
C MET A 42 -4.00 6.37 -27.40
N LYS A 43 -3.50 5.86 -28.54
CA LYS A 43 -3.45 4.39 -28.79
C LYS A 43 -2.66 3.66 -27.71
N LEU A 44 -1.52 4.20 -27.28
CA LEU A 44 -0.69 3.62 -26.23
C LEU A 44 -1.41 3.56 -24.89
N LEU A 45 -2.11 4.62 -24.50
CA LEU A 45 -2.90 4.66 -23.27
C LEU A 45 -4.11 3.73 -23.34
N ASP A 46 -4.83 3.69 -24.46
CA ASP A 46 -5.96 2.79 -24.69
C ASP A 46 -5.49 1.33 -24.64
N TYR A 47 -4.35 1.00 -25.27
CA TYR A 47 -3.75 -0.31 -25.15
C TYR A 47 -3.48 -0.68 -23.68
N GLY A 48 -2.86 0.21 -22.92
CA GLY A 48 -2.59 -0.02 -21.50
C GLY A 48 -3.86 -0.27 -20.69
N PHE A 49 -4.89 0.58 -20.83
CA PHE A 49 -6.16 0.43 -20.11
C PHE A 49 -7.00 -0.78 -20.54
N ASN A 50 -6.81 -1.28 -21.76
CA ASN A 50 -7.52 -2.48 -22.24
C ASN A 50 -6.83 -3.78 -21.84
N ASN A 51 -5.51 -3.74 -21.59
CA ASN A 51 -4.73 -4.95 -21.30
C ASN A 51 -4.33 -5.09 -19.83
N VAL A 52 -4.47 -4.02 -19.02
CA VAL A 52 -4.04 -4.03 -17.61
C VAL A 52 -5.17 -3.54 -16.72
N ARG A 53 -5.36 -4.18 -15.56
CA ARG A 53 -6.34 -3.82 -14.55
C ARG A 53 -5.73 -3.78 -13.16
N LEU A 54 -6.34 -3.01 -12.24
CA LEU A 54 -6.12 -3.12 -10.81
C LEU A 54 -7.03 -4.21 -10.25
N ASN A 55 -6.44 -5.17 -9.54
CA ASN A 55 -7.16 -6.15 -8.75
C ASN A 55 -7.04 -5.75 -7.27
N LEU A 56 -8.18 -5.48 -6.62
CA LEU A 56 -8.26 -5.21 -5.18
C LEU A 56 -8.13 -6.54 -4.44
N LEU A 57 -7.10 -6.67 -3.61
CA LEU A 57 -6.85 -7.87 -2.83
C LEU A 57 -7.37 -7.75 -1.39
N LYS A 58 -7.26 -6.55 -0.81
CA LYS A 58 -7.70 -6.27 0.56
C LYS A 58 -8.18 -4.84 0.70
N ASP A 59 -9.25 -4.68 1.47
CA ASP A 59 -9.84 -3.38 1.73
C ASP A 59 -9.07 -2.60 2.81
N LYS A 60 -9.23 -1.28 2.77
CA LYS A 60 -8.80 -0.41 3.87
C LYS A 60 -9.44 -0.83 5.18
N ASN A 61 -8.68 -0.76 6.29
CA ASN A 61 -9.05 -1.19 7.64
C ASN A 61 -9.29 -2.71 7.79
N GLU A 62 -9.02 -3.52 6.77
CA GLU A 62 -9.04 -4.98 6.92
C GLU A 62 -7.97 -5.42 7.92
N VAL A 63 -8.34 -6.32 8.84
CA VAL A 63 -7.42 -6.83 9.87
C VAL A 63 -6.42 -7.79 9.22
N VAL A 64 -5.14 -7.51 9.46
CA VAL A 64 -4.03 -8.30 8.93
C VAL A 64 -3.40 -9.16 10.01
N ASP A 65 -3.29 -8.63 11.24
CA ASP A 65 -2.63 -9.29 12.35
C ASP A 65 -3.17 -8.78 13.70
N GLU A 66 -2.85 -9.48 14.80
CA GLU A 66 -3.12 -9.07 16.16
C GLU A 66 -1.86 -9.21 17.01
N VAL A 67 -1.43 -8.12 17.62
CA VAL A 67 -0.20 -8.05 18.41
C VAL A 67 -0.52 -7.83 19.89
N LYS A 68 0.13 -8.60 20.77
CA LYS A 68 0.10 -8.35 22.21
C LYS A 68 0.97 -7.14 22.56
N ILE A 69 0.49 -6.32 23.46
CA ILE A 69 1.21 -5.12 23.93
C ILE A 69 1.22 -5.13 25.46
N ASP A 70 2.42 -5.12 26.00
CA ASP A 70 2.60 -5.05 27.46
C ASP A 70 2.52 -3.61 27.97
N LYS A 71 2.03 -3.45 29.21
CA LYS A 71 1.98 -2.15 29.90
C LYS A 71 1.22 -1.07 29.14
N ALA A 72 0.18 -1.46 28.43
CA ALA A 72 -0.70 -0.58 27.69
C ALA A 72 -2.14 -0.65 28.24
N ASN A 73 -2.97 0.33 27.89
CA ASN A 73 -4.38 0.34 28.25
C ASN A 73 -5.21 -0.78 27.57
N LYS A 74 -4.54 -1.63 26.78
CA LYS A 74 -5.09 -2.81 26.12
C LYS A 74 -4.02 -3.90 26.02
N ASP A 75 -4.44 -5.14 26.18
CA ASP A 75 -3.53 -6.30 26.13
C ASP A 75 -3.17 -6.68 24.70
N LYS A 76 -4.06 -6.36 23.74
CA LYS A 76 -3.92 -6.69 22.33
C LYS A 76 -4.40 -5.54 21.46
N ILE A 77 -3.80 -5.42 20.29
CA ILE A 77 -4.19 -4.47 19.26
C ILE A 77 -4.25 -5.13 17.89
N LYS A 78 -5.29 -4.82 17.13
CA LYS A 78 -5.41 -5.25 15.75
C LYS A 78 -4.60 -4.33 14.85
N ILE A 79 -3.80 -4.95 13.99
CA ILE A 79 -3.05 -4.29 12.92
C ILE A 79 -3.91 -4.36 11.66
N VAL A 80 -4.17 -3.22 11.06
CA VAL A 80 -5.07 -3.08 9.92
C VAL A 80 -4.39 -2.37 8.76
N LEU A 81 -4.93 -2.55 7.56
CA LEU A 81 -4.49 -1.82 6.38
C LEU A 81 -4.81 -0.33 6.52
N LYS A 82 -3.79 0.50 6.29
CA LYS A 82 -3.95 1.96 6.25
C LYS A 82 -4.64 2.43 4.97
N ASP A 83 -4.37 1.77 3.86
CA ASP A 83 -4.94 2.01 2.53
C ASP A 83 -5.28 0.67 1.87
N GLU A 84 -6.07 0.69 0.81
CA GLU A 84 -6.40 -0.49 0.02
C GLU A 84 -5.15 -1.13 -0.59
N LEU A 85 -5.13 -2.45 -0.66
CA LEU A 85 -4.03 -3.23 -1.25
C LEU A 85 -4.43 -3.75 -2.61
N PHE A 86 -3.80 -3.23 -3.65
CA PHE A 86 -4.00 -3.61 -5.04
C PHE A 86 -2.80 -4.33 -5.63
N VAL A 87 -3.07 -5.11 -6.66
CA VAL A 87 -2.05 -5.62 -7.58
C VAL A 87 -2.44 -5.25 -9.01
N VAL A 88 -1.44 -5.03 -9.86
CA VAL A 88 -1.64 -4.81 -11.29
C VAL A 88 -1.56 -6.15 -12.00
N GLU A 89 -2.59 -6.49 -12.77
CA GLU A 89 -2.70 -7.74 -13.53
C GLU A 89 -3.00 -7.47 -14.99
N ASP A 90 -2.56 -8.38 -15.85
CA ASP A 90 -2.98 -8.40 -17.24
C ASP A 90 -4.44 -8.87 -17.33
N VAL A 91 -5.22 -8.23 -18.17
CA VAL A 91 -6.61 -8.63 -18.47
C VAL A 91 -6.59 -10.01 -19.13
N GLY A 92 -7.37 -10.96 -18.57
CA GLY A 92 -7.41 -12.35 -19.05
C GLY A 92 -6.34 -13.26 -18.46
N SER A 93 -5.47 -12.76 -17.57
CA SER A 93 -4.61 -13.65 -16.78
C SER A 93 -5.44 -14.53 -15.85
N ASN A 94 -5.03 -15.78 -15.67
CA ASN A 94 -5.63 -16.67 -14.69
C ASN A 94 -5.45 -16.10 -13.29
N SER A 95 -6.37 -16.44 -12.38
CA SER A 95 -6.23 -16.09 -10.96
C SER A 95 -4.90 -16.62 -10.43
N ARG A 96 -4.11 -15.75 -9.82
CA ARG A 96 -2.84 -16.11 -9.19
C ARG A 96 -3.03 -16.26 -7.69
N ASP A 97 -2.40 -17.27 -7.13
CA ASP A 97 -2.31 -17.41 -5.68
C ASP A 97 -1.22 -16.47 -5.16
N TYR A 98 -1.64 -15.39 -4.50
CA TYR A 98 -0.73 -14.44 -3.88
C TYR A 98 -0.39 -14.85 -2.46
N SER A 99 0.87 -14.78 -2.12
CA SER A 99 1.34 -14.87 -0.74
C SER A 99 1.51 -13.46 -0.15
N TYR A 100 1.33 -13.38 1.16
CA TYR A 100 1.43 -12.12 1.91
C TYR A 100 2.58 -12.21 2.91
N ASP A 101 3.38 -11.15 2.96
CA ASP A 101 4.49 -11.03 3.89
C ASP A 101 4.31 -9.75 4.71
N VAL A 102 4.22 -9.90 6.02
CA VAL A 102 3.94 -8.79 6.96
C VAL A 102 5.22 -8.45 7.69
N GLU A 103 5.69 -7.23 7.53
CA GLU A 103 6.84 -6.68 8.23
C GLU A 103 6.35 -5.60 9.21
N LEU A 104 6.39 -5.89 10.52
CA LEU A 104 6.05 -4.93 11.56
C LEU A 104 7.30 -4.21 12.06
N ASN A 105 7.19 -2.91 12.23
CA ASN A 105 8.23 -2.08 12.85
C ASN A 105 8.12 -2.18 14.38
N ASN A 106 9.22 -1.99 15.07
CA ASN A 106 9.20 -1.75 16.52
C ASN A 106 8.60 -0.36 16.78
N PHE A 107 7.31 -0.32 17.13
CA PHE A 107 6.64 0.93 17.50
C PHE A 107 6.58 1.09 19.02
N LYS A 108 6.65 2.35 19.46
CA LYS A 108 6.59 2.74 20.88
C LYS A 108 5.23 3.36 21.19
N LEU A 109 4.75 3.16 22.41
CA LEU A 109 3.55 3.83 22.88
C LEU A 109 3.82 5.30 23.26
N PRO A 110 2.87 6.20 23.07
CA PRO A 110 1.54 5.98 22.47
C PRO A 110 1.60 5.80 20.95
N VAL A 111 0.70 4.96 20.41
CA VAL A 111 0.49 4.78 18.97
C VAL A 111 -0.96 5.16 18.61
N LYS A 112 -1.16 5.84 17.50
CA LYS A 112 -2.46 6.36 17.06
C LYS A 112 -2.88 5.74 15.74
N VAL A 113 -4.19 5.70 15.51
CA VAL A 113 -4.74 5.38 14.18
C VAL A 113 -4.13 6.30 13.12
N GLY A 114 -3.59 5.72 12.06
CA GLY A 114 -2.90 6.42 10.99
C GLY A 114 -1.37 6.44 11.13
N ASP A 115 -0.80 6.16 12.31
CA ASP A 115 0.64 5.93 12.45
C ASP A 115 1.04 4.67 11.67
N VAL A 116 2.18 4.72 11.00
CA VAL A 116 2.68 3.56 10.24
C VAL A 116 3.43 2.62 11.17
N VAL A 117 2.85 1.45 11.41
CA VAL A 117 3.42 0.41 12.29
C VAL A 117 4.04 -0.75 11.52
N GLY A 118 3.94 -0.75 10.19
CA GLY A 118 4.52 -1.79 9.35
C GLY A 118 4.12 -1.68 7.90
N LYS A 119 4.44 -2.73 7.15
CA LYS A 119 4.05 -2.93 5.75
C LYS A 119 3.63 -4.36 5.51
N ILE A 120 2.68 -4.54 4.60
CA ILE A 120 2.35 -5.82 4.00
C ILE A 120 2.78 -5.81 2.54
N TYR A 121 3.38 -6.89 2.10
CA TYR A 121 3.78 -7.11 0.71
C TYR A 121 2.96 -8.22 0.09
N VAL A 122 2.57 -8.02 -1.17
CA VAL A 122 2.01 -9.07 -2.01
C VAL A 122 3.13 -9.67 -2.83
N LYS A 123 3.25 -10.99 -2.81
CA LYS A 123 4.28 -11.76 -3.53
C LYS A 123 3.65 -12.76 -4.49
N ASP A 124 4.31 -12.94 -5.63
CA ASP A 124 4.13 -14.05 -6.55
C ASP A 124 5.44 -14.84 -6.56
N GLY A 125 5.47 -15.97 -5.86
CA GLY A 125 6.71 -16.66 -5.52
C GLY A 125 7.66 -15.75 -4.75
N ASN A 126 8.86 -15.51 -5.29
CA ASN A 126 9.87 -14.63 -4.67
C ASN A 126 9.76 -13.15 -5.08
N LYS A 127 8.86 -12.82 -6.01
CA LYS A 127 8.74 -11.45 -6.54
C LYS A 127 7.73 -10.64 -5.72
N LYS A 128 8.17 -9.53 -5.12
CA LYS A 128 7.27 -8.53 -4.53
C LYS A 128 6.56 -7.76 -5.66
N LEU A 129 5.23 -7.81 -5.69
CA LEU A 129 4.39 -7.16 -6.70
C LEU A 129 3.87 -5.82 -6.23
N SER A 130 3.41 -5.75 -4.99
CA SER A 130 2.78 -4.57 -4.40
C SER A 130 3.00 -4.52 -2.90
N SER A 131 2.69 -3.40 -2.28
CA SER A 131 2.73 -3.24 -0.82
C SER A 131 1.77 -2.16 -0.35
N ALA A 132 1.29 -2.28 0.90
CA ALA A 132 0.54 -1.25 1.59
C ALA A 132 1.09 -1.02 2.99
N TYR A 133 0.83 0.16 3.55
CA TYR A 133 1.19 0.47 4.93
C TYR A 133 0.15 -0.10 5.89
N LEU A 134 0.64 -0.47 7.08
CA LEU A 134 -0.17 -0.95 8.19
C LEU A 134 -0.26 0.11 9.27
N THR A 135 -1.41 0.15 9.92
CA THR A 135 -1.69 1.02 11.07
C THR A 135 -2.41 0.24 12.15
N VAL A 136 -2.65 0.85 13.29
CA VAL A 136 -3.43 0.28 14.37
C VAL A 136 -4.92 0.58 14.17
N SER A 137 -5.80 -0.34 14.59
CA SER A 137 -7.26 -0.18 14.48
C SER A 137 -7.82 0.89 15.43
N GLU A 138 -7.08 1.19 16.50
CA GLU A 138 -7.47 2.14 17.55
C GLU A 138 -6.23 2.73 18.24
N ASN A 139 -6.42 3.85 18.95
CA ASN A 139 -5.35 4.49 19.68
C ASN A 139 -4.98 3.67 20.94
N VAL A 140 -3.69 3.44 21.14
CA VAL A 140 -3.14 2.76 22.32
C VAL A 140 -2.19 3.67 23.07
N LYS A 141 -2.37 3.72 24.38
CA LYS A 141 -1.56 4.52 25.30
C LYS A 141 -0.86 3.63 26.30
N PRO A 142 0.31 4.02 26.81
CA PRO A 142 0.91 3.34 27.95
C PRO A 142 -0.01 3.47 29.18
N LEU A 143 0.07 2.51 30.08
CA LEU A 143 -0.57 2.61 31.40
C LEU A 143 -0.06 3.86 32.13
N SER A 144 -0.96 4.56 32.82
CA SER A 144 -0.59 5.61 33.76
C SER A 144 0.19 4.99 34.94
N PHE A 145 0.85 5.83 35.74
CA PHE A 145 1.62 5.36 36.90
C PHE A 145 0.78 4.51 37.89
N ILE A 146 -0.46 4.95 38.16
CA ILE A 146 -1.36 4.23 39.05
C ILE A 146 -1.80 2.87 38.45
N GLU A 147 -2.16 2.87 37.18
CA GLU A 147 -2.53 1.62 36.46
C GLU A 147 -1.36 0.65 36.39
N LEU A 148 -0.13 1.14 36.17
CA LEU A 148 1.08 0.34 36.16
C LEU A 148 1.36 -0.28 37.55
N LEU A 149 1.16 0.48 38.63
CA LEU A 149 1.29 -0.02 40.01
C LEU A 149 0.29 -1.16 40.29
N LEU A 150 -0.97 -0.96 39.93
CA LEU A 150 -2.02 -1.97 40.08
C LEU A 150 -1.75 -3.19 39.19
N TYR A 151 -1.31 -3.01 37.98
CA TYR A 151 -0.92 -4.11 37.07
C TYR A 151 0.21 -4.95 37.70
N THR A 152 1.26 -4.30 38.19
CA THR A 152 2.41 -4.99 38.82
C THR A 152 1.99 -5.73 40.09
N PHE A 153 1.16 -5.11 40.92
CA PHE A 153 0.63 -5.73 42.12
C PHE A 153 -0.19 -7.00 41.81
N ASN A 154 -1.11 -6.90 40.82
CA ASN A 154 -1.90 -8.04 40.36
C ASN A 154 -1.05 -9.16 39.76
N THR A 155 0.00 -8.83 39.04
CA THR A 155 0.94 -9.82 38.47
C THR A 155 1.67 -10.58 39.56
N ILE A 156 2.10 -9.90 40.62
CA ILE A 156 2.79 -10.52 41.78
C ILE A 156 1.82 -11.39 42.55
N VAL A 157 0.62 -10.90 42.85
CA VAL A 157 -0.38 -11.64 43.69
C VAL A 157 -0.92 -12.88 42.99
N ASN A 158 -1.12 -12.82 41.67
CA ASN A 158 -1.67 -13.92 40.85
C ASN A 158 -0.62 -14.91 40.33
N GLY A 159 0.67 -14.71 40.64
CA GLY A 159 1.76 -15.63 40.31
C GLY A 159 2.07 -15.75 38.80
N ASN A 160 1.67 -14.80 38.01
CA ASN A 160 2.00 -14.72 36.58
C ASN A 160 3.37 -13.99 36.39
N ILE A 161 4.43 -14.65 36.86
CA ILE A 161 5.83 -14.24 36.57
C ILE A 161 6.35 -15.11 35.44
#